data_3a6f8efb60affba37d7851ef1423192b
#
_entry.id   3a6f8efb60affba37d7851ef1423192b
#
_cell.length_a   1.000
_cell.length_b   1.000
_cell.length_c   1.000
_cell.angle_alpha   90.00
_cell.angle_beta   90.00
_cell.angle_gamma   90.00
#
_symmetry.space_group_name_H-M   'P 1'
#
loop_
_entity.id
_entity.type
_entity.pdbx_description
1 polymer ?
#
loop_
_entity_poly.entity_id
_entity_poly.type
_entity_poly.pdbx_seq_one_letter_code
_entity_poly.pdbx_strand_id
1 'polypeptide(L)'
;VAVSTAIGNAVNIRIRGGWISNPALYMILVGRPGMGKTPPLDFAFRPIRKHDAKIIKQFKLDMEHYNSLIENNKVKKDKSSSLPDKPVLRRIIISDFTPEALMRALDDNQRGVVVYVDEIMGMFNAVNQYSKGQLIEQLLTAFSGKPLDVSRCSIPVPIHIEHPFINIVGTMQTTRMHELIAVSYTHLRAHETELHL
;
A
#
# COMPACT_ATOMS: atom_id res chain seq x y z
N VAL A 1 11.17 -8.67 3.76
CA VAL A 1 9.90 -7.98 3.53
C VAL A 1 8.82 -8.45 4.51
N ALA A 2 8.53 -9.77 4.64
CA ALA A 2 7.45 -10.24 5.54
C ALA A 2 7.67 -9.79 7.01
N VAL A 3 8.88 -9.94 7.56
CA VAL A 3 9.23 -9.46 8.90
C VAL A 3 9.10 -7.94 9.00
N SER A 4 9.64 -7.20 8.02
CA SER A 4 9.51 -5.74 7.93
C SER A 4 8.03 -5.31 7.91
N THR A 5 7.17 -6.02 7.16
CA THR A 5 5.72 -5.77 7.14
C THR A 5 5.07 -5.99 8.52
N ALA A 6 5.49 -7.02 9.25
CA ALA A 6 4.95 -7.27 10.59
C ALA A 6 5.40 -6.19 11.60
N ILE A 7 6.59 -5.64 11.45
CA ILE A 7 7.10 -4.53 12.25
C ILE A 7 6.36 -3.22 11.88
N GLY A 8 6.25 -2.93 10.59
CA GLY A 8 5.64 -1.68 10.11
C GLY A 8 6.31 -0.44 10.70
N ASN A 9 5.55 0.60 10.96
CA ASN A 9 5.98 1.85 11.59
C ASN A 9 6.21 1.76 13.11
N ALA A 10 6.16 0.57 13.72
CA ALA A 10 6.36 0.45 15.17
C ALA A 10 7.79 0.77 15.62
N VAL A 11 8.77 0.61 14.73
CA VAL A 11 10.19 0.81 15.04
C VAL A 11 10.88 1.49 13.88
N ASN A 12 11.69 2.49 14.18
CA ASN A 12 12.61 3.13 13.25
C ASN A 12 14.06 2.77 13.61
N ILE A 13 14.91 2.69 12.60
CA ILE A 13 16.34 2.43 12.77
C ILE A 13 17.06 3.77 12.82
N ARG A 14 17.77 4.02 13.93
CA ARG A 14 18.65 5.18 14.03
C ARG A 14 20.05 4.78 13.57
N ILE A 15 20.50 5.40 12.49
CA ILE A 15 21.86 5.27 11.96
C ILE A 15 22.73 6.42 12.49
N ARG A 16 24.02 6.39 12.23
CA ARG A 16 24.98 7.40 12.67
C ARG A 16 24.57 8.83 12.27
N GLY A 17 24.78 9.82 13.16
CA GLY A 17 24.54 11.23 12.86
C GLY A 17 23.09 11.70 12.96
N GLY A 18 22.20 10.92 13.61
CA GLY A 18 20.80 11.27 13.78
C GLY A 18 19.91 10.90 12.58
N TRP A 19 20.45 10.24 11.57
CA TRP A 19 19.66 9.72 10.47
C TRP A 19 18.75 8.61 10.95
N ILE A 20 17.44 8.79 10.76
CA ILE A 20 16.39 7.82 11.09
C ILE A 20 15.84 7.26 9.79
N SER A 21 15.75 5.94 9.70
CA SER A 21 15.16 5.24 8.55
C SER A 21 14.13 4.24 9.03
N ASN A 22 13.05 4.08 8.26
CA ASN A 22 12.09 3.01 8.47
C ASN A 22 12.58 1.70 7.80
N PRO A 23 12.08 0.53 8.22
CA PRO A 23 12.46 -0.75 7.62
C PRO A 23 11.73 -1.09 6.31
N ALA A 24 11.30 -0.09 5.52
CA ALA A 24 10.61 -0.32 4.25
C ALA A 24 11.53 -1.00 3.23
N LEU A 25 11.00 -2.00 2.55
CA LEU A 25 11.72 -2.81 1.57
C LEU A 25 10.89 -2.98 0.29
N TYR A 26 11.50 -2.66 -0.85
CA TYR A 26 10.96 -2.94 -2.18
C TYR A 26 11.76 -4.09 -2.80
N MET A 27 11.11 -5.23 -3.01
CA MET A 27 11.76 -6.46 -3.43
C MET A 27 11.05 -7.10 -4.62
N ILE A 28 11.83 -7.47 -5.63
CA ILE A 28 11.37 -8.21 -6.79
C ILE A 28 12.12 -9.53 -6.88
N LEU A 29 11.42 -10.66 -6.89
CA LEU A 29 11.99 -11.96 -7.17
C LEU A 29 11.99 -12.19 -8.68
N VAL A 30 13.17 -12.19 -9.26
CA VAL A 30 13.36 -12.43 -10.69
C VAL A 30 13.72 -13.88 -10.93
N GLY A 31 13.07 -14.53 -11.89
CA GLY A 31 13.39 -15.93 -12.24
C GLY A 31 12.67 -16.38 -13.49
N ARG A 32 13.14 -17.47 -14.07
CA ARG A 32 12.52 -18.07 -15.27
C ARG A 32 11.08 -18.53 -14.99
N PRO A 33 10.20 -18.60 -16.00
CA PRO A 33 8.91 -19.25 -15.85
C PRO A 33 9.04 -20.66 -15.26
N GLY A 34 8.12 -21.06 -14.38
CA GLY A 34 8.12 -22.40 -13.78
C GLY A 34 9.12 -22.64 -12.66
N MET A 35 10.01 -21.70 -12.30
CA MET A 35 10.98 -21.87 -11.20
C MET A 35 10.40 -21.87 -9.78
N GLY A 36 9.08 -21.80 -9.61
CA GLY A 36 8.47 -21.86 -8.29
C GLY A 36 8.77 -20.65 -7.41
N LYS A 37 8.74 -19.42 -7.95
CA LYS A 37 8.97 -18.17 -7.18
C LYS A 37 7.90 -17.91 -6.12
N THR A 38 6.66 -18.25 -6.41
CA THR A 38 5.50 -17.97 -5.55
C THR A 38 5.45 -18.81 -4.26
N PRO A 39 5.74 -20.14 -4.25
CA PRO A 39 5.66 -20.93 -3.02
C PRO A 39 6.48 -20.41 -1.83
N PRO A 40 7.75 -20.00 -1.95
CA PRO A 40 8.50 -19.43 -0.83
C PRO A 40 7.93 -18.09 -0.34
N LEU A 41 7.38 -17.27 -1.24
CA LEU A 41 6.68 -16.05 -0.85
C LEU A 41 5.41 -16.36 -0.07
N ASP A 42 4.60 -17.29 -0.54
CA ASP A 42 3.38 -17.69 0.16
C ASP A 42 3.68 -18.28 1.54
N PHE A 43 4.75 -19.05 1.66
CA PHE A 43 5.20 -19.56 2.96
C PHE A 43 5.58 -18.41 3.91
N ALA A 44 6.38 -17.45 3.46
CA ALA A 44 6.81 -16.32 4.27
C ALA A 44 5.66 -15.39 4.68
N PHE A 45 4.68 -15.20 3.80
CA PHE A 45 3.52 -14.33 4.05
C PHE A 45 2.33 -15.03 4.69
N ARG A 46 2.37 -16.34 4.87
CA ARG A 46 1.27 -17.11 5.47
C ARG A 46 0.79 -16.59 6.84
N PRO A 47 1.66 -16.21 7.79
CA PRO A 47 1.20 -15.61 9.05
C PRO A 47 0.45 -14.31 8.87
N ILE A 48 0.93 -13.41 7.99
CA ILE A 48 0.33 -12.12 7.71
C ILE A 48 -1.03 -12.31 7.02
N ARG A 49 -1.13 -13.23 6.03
CA ARG A 49 -2.39 -13.58 5.37
C ARG A 49 -3.44 -14.12 6.36
N LYS A 50 -3.02 -14.95 7.31
CA LYS A 50 -3.91 -15.46 8.36
C LYS A 50 -4.43 -14.34 9.27
N HIS A 51 -3.56 -13.37 9.59
CA HIS A 51 -3.94 -12.21 10.39
C HIS A 51 -4.92 -11.32 9.60
N ASP A 52 -4.60 -11.02 8.35
CA ASP A 52 -5.42 -10.20 7.45
C ASP A 52 -6.82 -10.81 7.23
N ALA A 53 -6.89 -12.13 7.07
CA ALA A 53 -8.17 -12.84 6.97
C ALA A 53 -9.06 -12.67 8.21
N LYS A 54 -8.46 -12.61 9.42
CA LYS A 54 -9.21 -12.32 10.65
C LYS A 54 -9.72 -10.89 10.67
N ILE A 55 -8.89 -9.92 10.27
CA ILE A 55 -9.29 -8.50 10.17
C ILE A 55 -10.46 -8.33 9.20
N ILE A 56 -10.37 -8.95 8.01
CA ILE A 56 -11.44 -8.88 7.01
C ILE A 56 -12.74 -9.52 7.53
N LYS A 57 -12.64 -10.66 8.22
CA LYS A 57 -13.80 -11.31 8.81
C LYS A 57 -14.47 -10.44 9.87
N GLN A 58 -13.66 -9.85 10.78
CA GLN A 58 -14.19 -8.96 11.82
C GLN A 58 -14.83 -7.71 11.20
N PHE A 59 -14.17 -7.08 10.24
CA PHE A 59 -14.71 -5.92 9.54
C PHE A 59 -16.09 -6.20 8.88
N LYS A 60 -16.28 -7.40 8.30
CA LYS A 60 -17.58 -7.78 7.73
C LYS A 60 -18.67 -7.84 8.80
N LEU A 61 -18.38 -8.44 9.96
CA LEU A 61 -19.32 -8.51 11.08
C LEU A 61 -19.65 -7.10 11.62
N ASP A 62 -18.64 -6.27 11.77
CA ASP A 62 -18.79 -4.89 12.26
C ASP A 62 -19.64 -4.06 11.29
N MET A 63 -19.45 -4.25 9.97
CA MET A 63 -20.25 -3.60 8.93
C MET A 63 -21.69 -4.07 8.91
N GLU A 64 -21.95 -5.36 9.10
CA GLU A 64 -23.31 -5.91 9.22
C GLU A 64 -24.03 -5.32 10.43
N HIS A 65 -23.33 -5.27 11.57
CA HIS A 65 -23.86 -4.64 12.79
C HIS A 65 -24.13 -3.14 12.59
N TYR A 66 -23.19 -2.41 12.00
CA TYR A 66 -23.35 -0.98 11.68
C TYR A 66 -24.57 -0.72 10.77
N ASN A 67 -24.72 -1.52 9.73
CA ASN A 67 -25.87 -1.40 8.81
C ASN A 67 -27.20 -1.67 9.51
N SER A 68 -27.27 -2.69 10.39
CA SER A 68 -28.46 -2.99 11.18
C SER A 68 -28.84 -1.84 12.13
N LEU A 69 -27.85 -1.18 12.74
CA LEU A 69 -28.07 -0.01 13.59
C LEU A 69 -28.63 1.18 12.79
N ILE A 70 -28.10 1.43 11.59
CA ILE A 70 -28.61 2.49 10.70
C ILE A 70 -30.05 2.22 10.30
N GLU A 71 -30.39 0.98 9.93
CA GLU A 71 -31.76 0.62 9.56
C GLU A 71 -32.72 0.81 10.74
N ASN A 72 -32.35 0.36 11.92
CA ASN A 72 -33.15 0.52 13.13
C ASN A 72 -33.37 2.01 13.51
N ASN A 73 -32.34 2.85 13.35
CA ASN A 73 -32.45 4.28 13.61
C ASN A 73 -33.33 5.01 12.59
N LYS A 74 -33.32 4.59 11.32
CA LYS A 74 -34.25 5.13 10.30
C LYS A 74 -35.71 4.81 10.64
N VAL A 75 -35.98 3.62 11.17
CA VAL A 75 -37.35 3.19 11.56
C VAL A 75 -37.86 3.96 12.78
N LYS A 76 -36.99 4.23 13.76
CA LYS A 76 -37.39 4.90 15.02
C LYS A 76 -37.56 6.40 14.94
N LYS A 77 -37.17 7.08 13.83
CA LYS A 77 -37.20 8.54 13.66
C LYS A 77 -36.57 9.35 14.81
N ASP A 78 -35.78 8.70 15.67
CA ASP A 78 -35.20 9.31 16.85
C ASP A 78 -33.90 10.03 16.47
N LYS A 79 -33.94 11.35 16.38
CA LYS A 79 -32.80 12.21 16.02
C LYS A 79 -31.75 12.36 17.14
N SER A 80 -31.96 11.74 18.31
CA SER A 80 -31.12 11.98 19.49
C SER A 80 -30.02 10.95 19.71
N SER A 81 -30.01 9.83 19.01
CA SER A 81 -28.92 8.86 19.11
C SER A 81 -27.79 9.17 18.13
N SER A 82 -26.60 9.49 18.64
CA SER A 82 -25.40 9.61 17.81
C SER A 82 -25.18 8.31 17.05
N LEU A 83 -25.06 8.38 15.72
CA LEU A 83 -24.71 7.23 14.91
C LEU A 83 -23.31 6.73 15.30
N PRO A 84 -23.12 5.42 15.43
CA PRO A 84 -21.79 4.88 15.67
C PRO A 84 -20.87 5.20 14.50
N ASP A 85 -19.56 5.26 14.76
CA ASP A 85 -18.56 5.45 13.72
C ASP A 85 -18.58 4.29 12.74
N LYS A 86 -18.43 4.63 11.46
CA LYS A 86 -18.38 3.62 10.41
C LYS A 86 -17.12 2.77 10.55
N PRO A 87 -17.22 1.43 10.56
CA PRO A 87 -16.05 0.55 10.62
C PRO A 87 -15.05 0.82 9.48
N VAL A 88 -13.76 0.72 9.79
CA VAL A 88 -12.64 0.95 8.87
C VAL A 88 -11.88 -0.35 8.64
N LEU A 89 -11.60 -0.69 7.37
CA LEU A 89 -10.87 -1.90 7.02
C LEU A 89 -9.35 -1.68 7.07
N ARG A 90 -8.71 -2.14 8.13
CA ARG A 90 -7.25 -2.00 8.33
C ARG A 90 -6.47 -3.23 7.84
N ARG A 91 -6.67 -3.63 6.59
CA ARG A 91 -5.92 -4.75 6.00
C ARG A 91 -4.47 -4.37 5.76
N ILE A 92 -3.59 -5.40 5.82
CA ILE A 92 -2.14 -5.24 5.65
C ILE A 92 -1.72 -5.54 4.22
N ILE A 93 -2.29 -6.58 3.59
CA ILE A 93 -1.90 -7.01 2.24
C ILE A 93 -2.81 -6.37 1.20
N ILE A 94 -2.20 -5.74 0.20
CA ILE A 94 -2.87 -5.12 -0.94
C ILE A 94 -2.29 -5.74 -2.21
N SER A 95 -3.13 -6.31 -3.06
CA SER A 95 -2.69 -6.98 -4.30
C SER A 95 -3.20 -6.31 -5.57
N ASP A 96 -4.42 -5.79 -5.52
CA ASP A 96 -5.06 -5.05 -6.62
C ASP A 96 -5.62 -3.75 -6.07
N PHE A 97 -5.24 -2.63 -6.67
CA PHE A 97 -5.57 -1.30 -6.15
C PHE A 97 -5.44 -0.20 -7.21
N THR A 98 -6.18 0.87 -7.02
CA THR A 98 -5.89 2.17 -7.65
C THR A 98 -4.99 3.00 -6.73
N PRO A 99 -4.26 4.02 -7.24
CA PRO A 99 -3.45 4.89 -6.40
C PRO A 99 -4.22 5.47 -5.21
N GLU A 100 -5.47 5.89 -5.43
CA GLU A 100 -6.34 6.43 -4.38
C GLU A 100 -6.70 5.38 -3.31
N ALA A 101 -6.95 4.15 -3.74
CA ALA A 101 -7.25 3.05 -2.82
C ALA A 101 -6.05 2.69 -1.94
N LEU A 102 -4.83 2.75 -2.50
CA LEU A 102 -3.60 2.56 -1.74
C LEU A 102 -3.40 3.67 -0.70
N MET A 103 -3.61 4.93 -1.08
CA MET A 103 -3.48 6.07 -0.15
C MET A 103 -4.50 5.98 0.98
N ARG A 104 -5.76 5.62 0.70
CA ARG A 104 -6.77 5.38 1.74
C ARG A 104 -6.39 4.23 2.66
N ALA A 105 -5.89 3.12 2.10
CA ALA A 105 -5.46 2.00 2.92
C ALA A 105 -4.29 2.34 3.86
N LEU A 106 -3.40 3.26 3.45
CA LEU A 106 -2.33 3.79 4.30
C LEU A 106 -2.86 4.72 5.40
N ASP A 107 -3.82 5.58 5.07
CA ASP A 107 -4.49 6.46 6.02
C ASP A 107 -5.25 5.65 7.08
N ASP A 108 -5.98 4.64 6.65
CA ASP A 108 -6.72 3.72 7.52
C ASP A 108 -5.81 2.83 8.38
N ASN A 109 -4.59 2.53 7.91
CA ASN A 109 -3.64 1.63 8.57
C ASN A 109 -2.29 2.32 8.82
N GLN A 110 -2.19 3.05 9.93
CA GLN A 110 -0.98 3.78 10.33
C GLN A 110 0.25 2.90 10.55
N ARG A 111 0.07 1.58 10.74
CA ARG A 111 1.20 0.62 10.78
C ARG A 111 1.83 0.38 9.43
N GLY A 112 1.13 0.76 8.36
CA GLY A 112 1.55 0.58 6.99
C GLY A 112 1.01 -0.70 6.34
N VAL A 113 1.34 -0.86 5.07
CA VAL A 113 0.82 -1.93 4.20
C VAL A 113 1.94 -2.60 3.41
N VAL A 114 1.65 -3.77 2.87
CA VAL A 114 2.49 -4.40 1.85
C VAL A 114 1.71 -4.57 0.56
N VAL A 115 2.30 -4.07 -0.52
CA VAL A 115 1.87 -4.36 -1.88
C VAL A 115 2.45 -5.72 -2.27
N TYR A 116 1.58 -6.72 -2.41
CA TYR A 116 1.95 -8.09 -2.77
C TYR A 116 1.39 -8.43 -4.14
N VAL A 117 2.26 -8.54 -5.15
CA VAL A 117 1.88 -8.73 -6.55
C VAL A 117 2.63 -9.90 -7.16
N ASP A 118 1.91 -10.82 -7.78
CA ASP A 118 2.53 -12.01 -8.39
C ASP A 118 3.34 -11.64 -9.65
N GLU A 119 2.83 -10.70 -10.48
CA GLU A 119 3.54 -10.17 -11.66
C GLU A 119 3.65 -8.65 -11.56
N ILE A 120 4.78 -8.15 -11.09
CA ILE A 120 4.95 -6.73 -10.74
C ILE A 120 4.91 -5.80 -11.95
N MET A 121 5.32 -6.28 -13.13
CA MET A 121 5.26 -5.47 -14.36
C MET A 121 3.83 -5.17 -14.79
N GLY A 122 2.88 -6.07 -14.52
CA GLY A 122 1.45 -5.81 -14.72
C GLY A 122 0.97 -4.61 -13.89
N MET A 123 1.38 -4.54 -12.63
CA MET A 123 1.09 -3.41 -11.76
C MET A 123 1.68 -2.09 -12.29
N PHE A 124 2.97 -2.08 -12.65
CA PHE A 124 3.61 -0.85 -13.15
C PHE A 124 2.97 -0.37 -14.46
N ASN A 125 2.63 -1.28 -15.37
CA ASN A 125 2.00 -0.93 -16.65
C ASN A 125 0.58 -0.38 -16.43
N ALA A 126 -0.22 -1.01 -15.57
CA ALA A 126 -1.57 -0.54 -15.24
C ALA A 126 -1.52 0.86 -14.61
N VAL A 127 -0.60 1.06 -13.68
CA VAL A 127 -0.41 2.34 -13.01
C VAL A 127 0.03 3.46 -13.97
N ASN A 128 0.97 3.18 -14.85
CA ASN A 128 1.42 4.17 -15.84
C ASN A 128 0.30 4.61 -16.79
N GLN A 129 -0.59 3.70 -17.17
CA GLN A 129 -1.76 4.03 -18.00
C GLN A 129 -2.74 4.98 -17.29
N TYR A 130 -2.99 4.78 -15.99
CA TYR A 130 -4.03 5.52 -15.25
C TYR A 130 -3.51 6.76 -14.52
N SER A 131 -2.25 6.78 -14.05
CA SER A 131 -1.75 7.83 -13.15
C SER A 131 -0.60 8.66 -13.69
N LYS A 132 -0.16 8.47 -14.94
CA LYS A 132 0.95 9.22 -15.58
C LYS A 132 2.21 9.34 -14.67
N GLY A 133 2.57 8.27 -13.99
CA GLY A 133 3.76 8.23 -13.12
C GLY A 133 3.55 8.66 -11.67
N GLN A 134 2.44 9.29 -11.32
CA GLN A 134 2.21 9.83 -9.97
C GLN A 134 2.31 8.77 -8.86
N LEU A 135 1.88 7.52 -9.08
CA LEU A 135 2.03 6.48 -8.06
C LEU A 135 3.51 6.15 -7.81
N ILE A 136 4.35 6.15 -8.85
CA ILE A 136 5.78 5.87 -8.68
C ILE A 136 6.41 6.96 -7.79
N GLU A 137 6.08 8.23 -8.01
CA GLU A 137 6.54 9.34 -7.17
C GLU A 137 6.07 9.19 -5.72
N GLN A 138 4.81 8.81 -5.51
CA GLN A 138 4.26 8.54 -4.18
C GLN A 138 4.98 7.36 -3.49
N LEU A 139 5.27 6.28 -4.21
CA LEU A 139 6.02 5.14 -3.68
C LEU A 139 7.46 5.52 -3.32
N LEU A 140 8.14 6.33 -4.13
CA LEU A 140 9.49 6.83 -3.85
C LEU A 140 9.50 7.78 -2.63
N THR A 141 8.49 8.64 -2.52
CA THR A 141 8.29 9.52 -1.37
C THR A 141 8.08 8.71 -0.09
N ALA A 142 7.21 7.69 -0.14
CA ALA A 142 6.98 6.78 0.97
C ALA A 142 8.23 5.99 1.36
N PHE A 143 9.00 5.50 0.37
CA PHE A 143 10.26 4.81 0.60
C PHE A 143 11.28 5.69 1.31
N SER A 144 11.29 6.98 0.98
CA SER A 144 12.16 7.98 1.63
C SER A 144 11.67 8.40 3.01
N GLY A 145 10.53 7.89 3.48
CA GLY A 145 9.92 8.24 4.77
C GLY A 145 9.41 9.67 4.86
N LYS A 146 9.20 10.34 3.72
CA LYS A 146 8.65 11.69 3.66
C LYS A 146 7.12 11.64 3.72
N PRO A 147 6.47 12.67 4.32
CA PRO A 147 5.02 12.75 4.35
C PRO A 147 4.38 12.68 2.96
N LEU A 148 3.19 12.09 2.89
CA LEU A 148 2.36 12.02 1.69
C LEU A 148 1.09 12.84 1.87
N ASP A 149 0.86 13.76 0.93
CA ASP A 149 -0.35 14.58 0.86
C ASP A 149 -1.12 14.26 -0.41
N VAL A 150 -2.39 13.90 -0.27
CA VAL A 150 -3.27 13.64 -1.40
C VAL A 150 -4.55 14.46 -1.28
N SER A 151 -4.63 15.50 -2.13
CA SER A 151 -5.81 16.34 -2.26
C SER A 151 -6.35 16.23 -3.68
N ARG A 152 -7.52 15.65 -3.86
CA ARG A 152 -8.20 15.49 -5.15
C ARG A 152 -9.67 15.79 -5.03
N CYS A 153 -10.29 16.32 -6.09
CA CYS A 153 -11.72 16.59 -6.12
C CYS A 153 -12.59 15.35 -5.86
N SER A 154 -12.08 14.14 -6.16
CA SER A 154 -12.75 12.86 -5.91
C SER A 154 -12.63 12.37 -4.46
N ILE A 155 -11.80 13.01 -3.63
CA ILE A 155 -11.57 12.65 -2.24
C ILE A 155 -12.18 13.75 -1.35
N PRO A 156 -13.31 13.46 -0.64
CA PRO A 156 -14.02 14.49 0.14
C PRO A 156 -13.18 15.11 1.26
N VAL A 157 -12.27 14.31 1.85
CA VAL A 157 -11.36 14.74 2.91
C VAL A 157 -9.94 14.52 2.43
N PRO A 158 -9.07 15.55 2.41
CA PRO A 158 -7.65 15.39 2.07
C PRO A 158 -6.99 14.33 2.95
N ILE A 159 -6.14 13.51 2.35
CA ILE A 159 -5.38 12.48 3.06
C ILE A 159 -3.99 13.06 3.36
N HIS A 160 -3.58 13.06 4.63
CA HIS A 160 -2.24 13.42 5.08
C HIS A 160 -1.65 12.26 5.88
N ILE A 161 -0.54 11.71 5.40
CA ILE A 161 0.15 10.59 6.01
C ILE A 161 1.56 11.05 6.39
N GLU A 162 1.77 11.34 7.66
CA GLU A 162 3.05 11.87 8.14
C GLU A 162 4.19 10.85 8.05
N HIS A 163 3.89 9.58 8.35
CA HIS A 163 4.86 8.49 8.33
C HIS A 163 4.39 7.33 7.45
N PRO A 164 4.43 7.48 6.11
CA PRO A 164 3.99 6.43 5.22
C PRO A 164 4.94 5.22 5.31
N PHE A 165 4.36 4.03 5.45
CA PHE A 165 5.10 2.79 5.43
C PHE A 165 4.51 1.82 4.41
N ILE A 166 5.24 1.60 3.33
CA ILE A 166 4.86 0.68 2.26
C ILE A 166 6.00 -0.30 2.04
N ASN A 167 5.71 -1.58 2.12
CA ASN A 167 6.57 -2.60 1.54
C ASN A 167 6.04 -3.00 0.17
N ILE A 168 6.94 -3.38 -0.73
CA ILE A 168 6.57 -3.95 -2.02
C ILE A 168 7.26 -5.30 -2.16
N VAL A 169 6.49 -6.30 -2.53
CA VAL A 169 7.03 -7.60 -2.92
C VAL A 169 6.28 -8.12 -4.14
N GLY A 170 7.04 -8.54 -5.13
CA GLY A 170 6.46 -9.13 -6.33
C GLY A 170 7.40 -10.10 -7.01
N THR A 171 6.88 -10.79 -8.01
CA THR A 171 7.71 -11.63 -8.87
C THR A 171 7.77 -11.06 -10.28
N MET A 172 8.79 -11.43 -11.02
CA MET A 172 8.98 -11.04 -12.40
C MET A 172 9.69 -12.16 -13.17
N GLN A 173 9.40 -12.27 -14.44
CA GLN A 173 10.12 -13.16 -15.34
C GLN A 173 11.41 -12.50 -15.84
N THR A 174 12.48 -13.29 -15.98
CA THR A 174 13.78 -12.78 -16.49
C THR A 174 13.66 -12.13 -17.87
N THR A 175 12.76 -12.62 -18.70
CA THR A 175 12.50 -12.10 -20.06
C THR A 175 11.96 -10.67 -20.05
N ARG A 176 11.33 -10.24 -18.96
CA ARG A 176 10.75 -8.89 -18.82
C ARG A 176 11.65 -7.90 -18.08
N MET A 177 12.88 -8.32 -17.70
CA MET A 177 13.78 -7.46 -16.90
C MET A 177 14.16 -6.16 -17.64
N HIS A 178 14.23 -6.19 -18.97
CA HIS A 178 14.48 -5.00 -19.77
C HIS A 178 13.38 -3.94 -19.65
N GLU A 179 12.12 -4.34 -19.45
CA GLU A 179 10.99 -3.42 -19.22
C GLU A 179 11.18 -2.62 -17.93
N LEU A 180 11.67 -3.27 -16.85
CA LEU A 180 11.94 -2.59 -15.57
C LEU A 180 13.04 -1.54 -15.72
N ILE A 181 14.10 -1.86 -16.47
CA ILE A 181 15.20 -0.94 -16.74
C ILE A 181 14.71 0.25 -17.56
N ALA A 182 13.87 0.01 -18.58
CA ALA A 182 13.29 1.09 -19.39
C ALA A 182 12.43 2.06 -18.56
N VAL A 183 11.62 1.56 -17.64
CA VAL A 183 10.84 2.41 -16.70
C VAL A 183 11.76 3.23 -15.81
N SER A 184 12.84 2.65 -15.29
CA SER A 184 13.82 3.36 -14.46
C SER A 184 14.57 4.46 -15.23
N TYR A 185 14.94 4.21 -16.47
CA TYR A 185 15.67 5.17 -17.32
C TYR A 185 14.82 6.40 -17.69
N THR A 186 13.54 6.25 -17.92
CA THR A 186 12.65 7.39 -18.21
C THR A 186 12.50 8.31 -17.02
N HIS A 187 12.49 7.77 -15.79
CA HIS A 187 12.43 8.57 -14.57
C HIS A 187 13.76 9.26 -14.23
N LEU A 188 14.90 8.59 -14.40
CA LEU A 188 16.22 9.19 -14.18
C LEU A 188 16.50 10.34 -15.14
N ARG A 189 16.16 10.22 -16.43
CA ARG A 189 16.32 11.31 -17.39
C ARG A 189 15.44 12.53 -17.09
N ALA A 190 14.24 12.34 -16.55
CA ALA A 190 13.39 13.46 -16.18
C ALA A 190 14.01 14.31 -15.06
N HIS A 191 14.74 13.68 -14.11
CA HIS A 191 15.43 14.39 -13.04
C HIS A 191 16.77 15.04 -13.45
N GLU A 192 17.47 14.47 -14.44
CA GLU A 192 18.74 15.04 -14.93
C GLU A 192 18.53 16.28 -15.80
N THR A 193 17.40 16.42 -16.48
CA THR A 193 17.09 17.60 -17.31
C THR A 193 16.72 18.84 -16.50
N GLU A 194 16.35 18.71 -15.24
CA GLU A 194 16.08 19.86 -14.35
C GLU A 194 17.36 20.45 -13.70
N LEU A 195 18.49 19.75 -13.78
CA LEU A 195 19.76 20.20 -13.20
C LEU A 195 20.65 21.00 -14.16
N HIS A 196 20.20 21.26 -15.38
CA HIS A 196 20.96 21.97 -16.44
C HIS A 196 20.24 23.23 -16.98
N LEU A 197 19.43 23.90 -16.17
CA LEU A 197 18.92 25.25 -16.48
C LEU A 197 19.30 26.24 -15.38
#